data_91944844fa4178596d9a2bd5c766bb9c
#
_entry.id   91944844fa4178596d9a2bd5c766bb9c
#
_cell.length_a   1.000
_cell.length_b   1.000
_cell.length_c   1.000
_cell.angle_alpha   90.00
_cell.angle_beta   90.00
_cell.angle_gamma   90.00
#
_symmetry.space_group_name_H-M   'P 1'
#
loop_
_entity.id
_entity.type
_entity.pdbx_description
1 polymer ?
#
loop_
_entity_poly.entity_id
_entity_poly.type
_entity_poly.pdbx_seq_one_letter_code
_entity_poly.pdbx_strand_id
1 'polypeptide(L)'
;IYRSVAYMRLTWLAGLAGVWTLSYLCIRQYGKGALGSLARSIRRAYRPVIAVTLLACSGTAYAAQPMVDNSNPDQTAMTFFEIPYLDGVICTGRSAQVFPDVSAGTVRGKASYSFENSSGQEQKVALGVTPGYTISNVRANGETVPFSVGDYQEFNEVLLEVTLPAEAQIELTMEYGGFPREDQNLSDSQGSTEISGTYLQLENAALSPRLLNVLPDENYYPTEMEITLPNAMTAIPFGSSRAEVVAEHEDGTKTWRWEDIGTGGILYAGDYVREDIQAGGMTIELYYGRKHQDIMTQANAADAVRDVVEYCAAHYGTLSFGSGETLKLIQSRIAGGGYAAGGASLLDESDFTAANLNRAEKGSGDSEVMIHELVHQWWGLGNMFDIP
;
A
#
# COMPACT_ATOMS: atom_id res chain seq x y z
N ILE A 1 10.55 17.11 -5.36
CA ILE A 1 9.15 17.24 -5.81
C ILE A 1 8.84 18.70 -6.20
N TYR A 2 8.87 19.70 -5.33
CA TYR A 2 8.49 21.09 -5.65
C TYR A 2 9.30 21.69 -6.81
N ARG A 3 10.59 21.37 -6.88
CA ARG A 3 11.46 21.86 -7.96
C ARG A 3 11.05 21.31 -9.32
N SER A 4 10.78 20.00 -9.41
CA SER A 4 10.32 19.35 -10.65
C SER A 4 8.97 19.90 -11.10
N VAL A 5 8.03 20.09 -10.17
CA VAL A 5 6.72 20.69 -10.45
C VAL A 5 6.88 22.13 -10.97
N ALA A 6 7.77 22.93 -10.37
CA ALA A 6 8.02 24.29 -10.82
C ALA A 6 8.57 24.34 -12.26
N TYR A 7 9.55 23.51 -12.60
CA TYR A 7 10.08 23.42 -13.96
C TYR A 7 9.03 22.94 -14.96
N MET A 8 8.24 21.95 -14.61
CA MET A 8 7.16 21.46 -15.47
C MET A 8 6.12 22.56 -15.74
N ARG A 9 5.69 23.30 -14.71
CA ARG A 9 4.76 24.44 -14.87
C ARG A 9 5.35 25.54 -15.74
N LEU A 10 6.62 25.88 -15.55
CA LEU A 10 7.31 26.88 -16.36
C LEU A 10 7.39 26.46 -17.84
N THR A 11 7.72 25.21 -18.11
CA THR A 11 7.75 24.62 -19.45
C THR A 11 6.41 24.81 -20.16
N TRP A 12 5.31 24.40 -19.52
CA TRP A 12 3.98 24.51 -20.09
C TRP A 12 3.52 25.95 -20.29
N LEU A 13 3.72 26.84 -19.30
CA LEU A 13 3.32 28.22 -19.38
C LEU A 13 4.06 28.96 -20.49
N ALA A 14 5.39 28.81 -20.57
CA ALA A 14 6.20 29.44 -21.61
C ALA A 14 5.87 28.83 -22.99
N GLY A 15 5.69 27.51 -23.10
CA GLY A 15 5.33 26.85 -24.34
C GLY A 15 3.98 27.32 -24.89
N LEU A 16 2.94 27.30 -24.05
CA LEU A 16 1.61 27.77 -24.44
C LEU A 16 1.59 29.25 -24.82
N ALA A 17 2.29 30.12 -24.06
CA ALA A 17 2.41 31.53 -24.38
C ALA A 17 3.17 31.74 -25.70
N GLY A 18 4.21 30.94 -25.98
CA GLY A 18 4.95 30.93 -27.21
C GLY A 18 4.08 30.54 -28.42
N VAL A 19 3.36 29.44 -28.30
CA VAL A 19 2.41 28.96 -29.32
C VAL A 19 1.30 30.00 -29.56
N TRP A 20 0.75 30.57 -28.50
CA TRP A 20 -0.28 31.62 -28.63
C TRP A 20 0.26 32.87 -29.33
N THR A 21 1.48 33.30 -29.00
CA THR A 21 2.12 34.42 -29.69
C THR A 21 2.38 34.12 -31.17
N LEU A 22 2.80 32.90 -31.51
CA LEU A 22 2.89 32.42 -32.90
C LEU A 22 1.53 32.46 -33.60
N SER A 23 0.49 31.95 -32.97
CA SER A 23 -0.86 31.97 -33.53
C SER A 23 -1.32 33.39 -33.81
N TYR A 24 -0.97 34.35 -32.93
CA TYR A 24 -1.26 35.77 -33.15
C TYR A 24 -0.56 36.33 -34.37
N LEU A 25 0.65 35.86 -34.73
CA LEU A 25 1.33 36.26 -35.97
C LEU A 25 0.56 35.82 -37.22
N CYS A 26 -0.18 34.72 -37.13
CA CYS A 26 -0.94 34.14 -38.25
C CYS A 26 -2.34 34.75 -38.42
N ILE A 27 -2.79 35.65 -37.52
CA ILE A 27 -4.10 36.28 -37.62
C ILE A 27 -4.17 37.12 -38.88
N ARG A 28 -5.15 36.76 -39.74
CA ARG A 28 -5.39 37.48 -41.02
C ARG A 28 -5.85 38.89 -40.76
N GLN A 29 -5.16 39.85 -41.35
CA GLN A 29 -5.57 41.25 -41.33
C GLN A 29 -6.60 41.53 -42.44
N TYR A 30 -7.68 42.22 -42.10
CA TYR A 30 -8.74 42.57 -43.02
C TYR A 30 -8.18 43.29 -44.26
N GLY A 31 -8.64 42.90 -45.44
CA GLY A 31 -8.21 43.48 -46.72
C GLY A 31 -6.86 43.00 -47.26
N LYS A 32 -6.19 42.05 -46.58
CA LYS A 32 -4.93 41.46 -47.04
C LYS A 32 -4.98 39.94 -47.06
N GLY A 33 -4.33 39.35 -48.07
CA GLY A 33 -4.19 37.90 -48.11
C GLY A 33 -3.37 37.39 -46.90
N ALA A 34 -3.44 36.07 -46.66
CA ALA A 34 -2.75 35.43 -45.54
C ALA A 34 -1.25 35.71 -45.50
N LEU A 35 -0.56 35.61 -46.65
CA LEU A 35 0.88 35.90 -46.78
C LEU A 35 1.19 37.36 -46.53
N GLY A 36 0.37 38.32 -47.00
CA GLY A 36 0.57 39.72 -46.74
C GLY A 36 0.37 40.13 -45.28
N SER A 37 -0.54 39.43 -44.57
CA SER A 37 -0.75 39.60 -43.12
C SER A 37 0.42 39.07 -42.32
N LEU A 38 0.93 37.90 -42.67
CA LEU A 38 2.10 37.28 -42.05
C LEU A 38 3.35 38.13 -42.24
N ALA A 39 3.63 38.56 -43.49
CA ALA A 39 4.78 39.41 -43.80
C ALA A 39 4.79 40.74 -43.00
N ARG A 40 3.60 41.35 -42.82
CA ARG A 40 3.50 42.56 -41.98
C ARG A 40 3.69 42.25 -40.48
N SER A 41 3.19 41.13 -40.00
CA SER A 41 3.40 40.71 -38.60
C SER A 41 4.87 40.43 -38.30
N ILE A 42 5.57 39.78 -39.23
CA ILE A 42 7.02 39.48 -39.11
C ILE A 42 7.87 40.79 -39.20
N ARG A 43 7.51 41.76 -40.02
CA ARG A 43 8.20 43.04 -40.11
C ARG A 43 8.24 43.80 -38.78
N ARG A 44 7.36 43.54 -37.86
CA ARG A 44 7.44 43.99 -36.47
C ARG A 44 8.28 43.03 -35.68
N ALA A 45 9.60 43.13 -35.84
CA ALA A 45 10.59 42.14 -35.35
C ALA A 45 10.42 41.71 -33.89
N TYR A 46 9.86 42.57 -33.02
CA TYR A 46 9.63 42.20 -31.62
C TYR A 46 8.64 41.02 -31.42
N ARG A 47 7.68 40.86 -32.34
CA ARG A 47 6.64 39.79 -32.24
C ARG A 47 7.22 38.38 -32.44
N PRO A 48 7.92 38.09 -33.55
CA PRO A 48 8.54 36.79 -33.71
C PRO A 48 9.65 36.56 -32.66
N VAL A 49 10.36 37.59 -32.23
CA VAL A 49 11.37 37.51 -31.18
C VAL A 49 10.73 37.02 -29.87
N ILE A 50 9.60 37.62 -29.44
CA ILE A 50 8.88 37.19 -28.23
C ILE A 50 8.46 35.71 -28.34
N ALA A 51 7.88 35.30 -29.48
CA ALA A 51 7.45 33.93 -29.68
C ALA A 51 8.62 32.93 -29.58
N VAL A 52 9.72 33.25 -30.28
CA VAL A 52 10.94 32.42 -30.26
C VAL A 52 11.55 32.38 -28.87
N THR A 53 11.63 33.51 -28.18
CA THR A 53 12.16 33.55 -26.81
C THR A 53 11.32 32.71 -25.84
N LEU A 54 10.00 32.80 -25.92
CA LEU A 54 9.12 32.01 -25.06
C LEU A 54 9.26 30.49 -25.33
N LEU A 55 9.33 30.08 -26.60
CA LEU A 55 9.57 28.70 -26.96
C LEU A 55 10.95 28.21 -26.56
N ALA A 56 11.97 29.06 -26.69
CA ALA A 56 13.32 28.74 -26.21
C ALA A 56 13.36 28.60 -24.69
N CYS A 57 12.67 29.49 -23.95
CA CYS A 57 12.53 29.39 -22.50
C CYS A 57 11.81 28.07 -22.10
N SER A 58 10.76 27.68 -22.84
CA SER A 58 10.07 26.40 -22.62
C SER A 58 11.02 25.23 -22.83
N GLY A 59 11.75 25.20 -23.95
CA GLY A 59 12.73 24.15 -24.23
C GLY A 59 13.86 24.08 -23.20
N THR A 60 14.35 25.26 -22.77
CA THR A 60 15.39 25.34 -21.74
C THR A 60 14.87 24.85 -20.38
N ALA A 61 13.63 25.23 -20.01
CA ALA A 61 13.02 24.77 -18.77
C ALA A 61 12.80 23.26 -18.79
N TYR A 62 12.39 22.72 -19.94
CA TYR A 62 12.26 21.27 -20.13
C TYR A 62 13.61 20.56 -19.99
N ALA A 63 14.64 21.05 -20.67
CA ALA A 63 15.98 20.47 -20.61
C ALA A 63 16.67 20.59 -19.23
N ALA A 64 16.32 21.66 -18.48
CA ALA A 64 16.83 21.89 -17.13
C ALA A 64 15.96 21.23 -16.03
N GLN A 65 14.89 20.56 -16.43
CA GLN A 65 14.04 19.85 -15.50
C GLN A 65 14.87 18.79 -14.78
N PRO A 66 14.87 18.74 -13.43
CA PRO A 66 15.54 17.68 -12.72
C PRO A 66 14.81 16.36 -13.02
N MET A 67 15.32 15.63 -13.97
CA MET A 67 14.88 14.28 -14.24
C MET A 67 15.40 13.41 -13.11
N VAL A 68 14.57 12.52 -12.60
CA VAL A 68 15.05 11.43 -11.80
C VAL A 68 16.00 10.65 -12.71
N ASP A 69 17.23 10.52 -12.28
CA ASP A 69 18.23 9.76 -13.03
C ASP A 69 17.90 8.26 -12.91
N ASN A 70 17.00 7.81 -13.76
CA ASN A 70 16.66 6.39 -13.89
C ASN A 70 17.78 5.61 -14.57
N SER A 71 18.87 6.26 -14.97
CA SER A 71 20.05 5.62 -15.53
C SER A 71 21.10 5.27 -14.47
N ASN A 72 20.83 5.55 -13.20
CA ASN A 72 21.69 5.06 -12.12
C ASN A 72 21.70 3.53 -12.19
N PRO A 73 22.84 2.90 -12.51
CA PRO A 73 22.94 1.44 -12.59
C PRO A 73 22.56 0.76 -11.26
N ASP A 74 22.67 1.46 -10.13
CA ASP A 74 22.24 0.96 -8.83
C ASP A 74 20.71 1.00 -8.64
N GLN A 75 19.99 1.80 -9.46
CA GLN A 75 18.52 1.84 -9.49
C GLN A 75 17.93 1.02 -10.65
N THR A 76 18.70 0.80 -11.72
CA THR A 76 18.26 -0.05 -12.85
C THR A 76 18.67 -1.51 -12.68
N ALA A 77 19.68 -1.79 -11.91
CA ALA A 77 19.86 -3.08 -11.32
C ALA A 77 18.84 -3.17 -10.16
N MET A 78 17.61 -3.56 -10.45
CA MET A 78 16.94 -4.46 -9.54
C MET A 78 17.85 -5.69 -9.46
N THR A 79 18.94 -5.57 -8.76
CA THR A 79 19.57 -6.70 -8.15
C THR A 79 18.50 -7.15 -7.16
N PHE A 80 17.63 -8.04 -7.62
CA PHE A 80 17.01 -8.98 -6.73
C PHE A 80 18.20 -9.57 -5.98
N PHE A 81 18.46 -9.11 -4.79
CA PHE A 81 19.30 -9.80 -3.87
C PHE A 81 18.55 -11.10 -3.62
N GLU A 82 18.82 -12.09 -4.45
CA GLU A 82 18.38 -13.45 -4.18
C GLU A 82 19.09 -13.85 -2.89
N ILE A 83 18.42 -13.59 -1.79
CA ILE A 83 18.85 -14.15 -0.50
C ILE A 83 18.53 -15.63 -0.63
N PRO A 84 19.54 -16.50 -0.72
CA PRO A 84 19.29 -17.91 -0.96
C PRO A 84 18.48 -18.48 0.20
N TYR A 85 17.47 -19.27 -0.14
CA TYR A 85 16.70 -20.00 0.87
C TYR A 85 17.58 -20.97 1.63
N LEU A 86 17.29 -21.14 2.90
CA LEU A 86 18.01 -22.04 3.79
C LEU A 86 17.52 -23.48 3.59
N ASP A 87 18.47 -24.39 3.28
CA ASP A 87 18.17 -25.82 3.25
C ASP A 87 18.06 -26.38 4.66
N GLY A 88 17.00 -27.12 4.92
CA GLY A 88 16.79 -27.81 6.18
C GLY A 88 16.37 -26.91 7.36
N VAL A 89 15.97 -25.68 7.09
CA VAL A 89 15.33 -24.80 8.08
C VAL A 89 13.94 -24.47 7.59
N ILE A 90 12.94 -24.71 8.43
CA ILE A 90 11.55 -24.34 8.18
C ILE A 90 11.02 -23.49 9.34
N CYS A 91 10.12 -22.57 9.04
CA CYS A 91 9.38 -21.82 10.06
C CYS A 91 8.05 -22.53 10.33
N THR A 92 7.83 -22.92 11.57
CA THR A 92 6.63 -23.65 12.00
C THR A 92 5.60 -22.76 12.69
N GLY A 93 5.96 -21.53 13.04
CA GLY A 93 5.05 -20.58 13.65
C GLY A 93 5.66 -19.20 13.84
N ARG A 94 4.81 -18.21 13.89
CA ARG A 94 5.16 -16.80 14.14
C ARG A 94 4.14 -16.18 15.07
N SER A 95 4.61 -15.28 15.94
CA SER A 95 3.72 -14.39 16.67
C SER A 95 4.32 -13.00 16.79
N ALA A 96 3.46 -11.98 16.87
CA ALA A 96 3.92 -10.63 17.16
C ALA A 96 2.94 -9.87 18.04
N GLN A 97 3.48 -9.07 18.93
CA GLN A 97 2.77 -8.09 19.76
C GLN A 97 3.19 -6.68 19.36
N VAL A 98 2.23 -5.87 18.96
CA VAL A 98 2.48 -4.55 18.37
C VAL A 98 1.83 -3.48 19.23
N PHE A 99 2.60 -2.43 19.54
CA PHE A 99 2.20 -1.32 20.40
C PHE A 99 2.46 0.02 19.69
N PRO A 100 1.57 0.48 18.81
CA PRO A 100 1.71 1.78 18.18
C PRO A 100 1.48 2.90 19.19
N ASP A 101 2.33 3.92 19.15
CA ASP A 101 2.06 5.21 19.76
C ASP A 101 1.54 6.16 18.68
N VAL A 102 0.21 6.26 18.59
CA VAL A 102 -0.46 7.07 17.56
C VAL A 102 -0.21 8.57 17.74
N SER A 103 0.23 9.00 18.91
CA SER A 103 0.57 10.40 19.18
C SER A 103 2.00 10.76 18.74
N ALA A 104 2.92 9.83 18.89
CA ALA A 104 4.31 9.98 18.50
C ALA A 104 4.60 9.50 17.06
N GLY A 105 3.66 8.77 16.44
CA GLY A 105 3.86 8.17 15.12
C GLY A 105 4.88 7.02 15.13
N THR A 106 5.06 6.34 16.27
CA THR A 106 6.06 5.28 16.44
C THR A 106 5.41 3.94 16.73
N VAL A 107 6.15 2.88 16.51
CA VAL A 107 5.76 1.51 16.85
C VAL A 107 6.79 0.91 17.80
N ARG A 108 6.34 0.11 18.73
CA ARG A 108 7.14 -0.86 19.48
C ARG A 108 6.50 -2.23 19.30
N GLY A 109 7.31 -3.26 19.24
CA GLY A 109 6.78 -4.60 19.12
C GLY A 109 7.76 -5.65 19.59
N LYS A 110 7.21 -6.84 19.77
CA LYS A 110 7.94 -8.06 20.04
C LYS A 110 7.51 -9.11 19.05
N ALA A 111 8.48 -9.76 18.39
CA ALA A 111 8.21 -10.85 17.45
C ALA A 111 8.86 -12.14 17.95
N SER A 112 8.20 -13.26 17.71
CA SER A 112 8.69 -14.60 17.98
C SER A 112 8.50 -15.47 16.75
N TYR A 113 9.48 -16.33 16.47
CA TYR A 113 9.47 -17.28 15.36
C TYR A 113 9.90 -18.65 15.88
N SER A 114 9.16 -19.68 15.49
CA SER A 114 9.52 -21.07 15.80
C SER A 114 10.11 -21.70 14.54
N PHE A 115 11.31 -22.29 14.67
CA PHE A 115 11.99 -22.96 13.56
C PHE A 115 12.30 -24.41 13.89
N GLU A 116 12.26 -25.24 12.86
CA GLU A 116 12.90 -26.54 12.83
C GLU A 116 14.15 -26.48 11.98
N ASN A 117 15.30 -26.87 12.56
CA ASN A 117 16.59 -26.90 11.87
C ASN A 117 17.09 -28.34 11.78
N SER A 118 16.89 -28.97 10.65
CA SER A 118 17.35 -30.34 10.35
C SER A 118 18.77 -30.39 9.78
N SER A 119 19.41 -29.23 9.52
CA SER A 119 20.77 -29.17 8.96
C SER A 119 21.84 -29.59 9.96
N GLY A 120 21.56 -29.50 11.26
CA GLY A 120 22.52 -29.77 12.32
C GLY A 120 23.69 -28.77 12.37
N GLN A 121 23.56 -27.62 11.72
CA GLN A 121 24.55 -26.54 11.67
C GLN A 121 23.94 -25.21 12.05
N GLU A 122 24.78 -24.26 12.44
CA GLU A 122 24.37 -22.86 12.56
C GLU A 122 23.90 -22.33 11.20
N GLN A 123 22.80 -21.58 11.20
CA GLN A 123 22.21 -21.01 10.01
C GLN A 123 21.99 -19.51 10.16
N LYS A 124 22.06 -18.75 9.07
CA LYS A 124 21.75 -17.32 9.08
C LYS A 124 20.37 -17.07 8.52
N VAL A 125 19.42 -16.76 9.37
CA VAL A 125 18.08 -16.32 8.97
C VAL A 125 18.12 -14.84 8.61
N ALA A 126 17.51 -14.51 7.49
CA ALA A 126 17.34 -13.16 6.99
C ALA A 126 15.90 -12.68 7.21
N LEU A 127 15.77 -11.49 7.77
CA LEU A 127 14.49 -10.82 7.95
C LEU A 127 14.51 -9.41 7.34
N GLY A 128 13.41 -9.00 6.75
CA GLY A 128 13.16 -7.64 6.34
C GLY A 128 12.61 -6.83 7.52
N VAL A 129 13.16 -5.66 7.74
CA VAL A 129 12.76 -4.73 8.80
C VAL A 129 12.53 -3.35 8.19
N THR A 130 11.50 -2.66 8.62
CA THR A 130 11.23 -1.30 8.17
C THR A 130 12.36 -0.34 8.58
N PRO A 131 12.86 0.50 7.66
CA PRO A 131 13.83 1.53 7.98
C PRO A 131 13.33 2.43 9.12
N GLY A 132 14.22 2.78 10.04
CA GLY A 132 13.90 3.57 11.22
C GLY A 132 13.54 2.76 12.46
N TYR A 133 13.41 1.44 12.33
CA TYR A 133 13.31 0.56 13.49
C TYR A 133 14.70 0.21 14.03
N THR A 134 14.77 0.13 15.37
CA THR A 134 15.91 -0.43 16.11
C THR A 134 15.52 -1.82 16.56
N ILE A 135 16.40 -2.78 16.35
CA ILE A 135 16.26 -4.15 16.81
C ILE A 135 17.06 -4.34 18.10
N SER A 136 16.47 -5.01 19.06
CA SER A 136 17.09 -5.30 20.35
C SER A 136 16.59 -6.64 20.90
N ASN A 137 17.27 -7.09 21.97
CA ASN A 137 16.90 -8.32 22.70
C ASN A 137 16.71 -9.56 21.81
N VAL A 138 17.58 -9.72 20.80
CA VAL A 138 17.54 -10.88 19.91
C VAL A 138 18.05 -12.12 20.65
N ARG A 139 17.18 -13.12 20.79
CA ARG A 139 17.46 -14.34 21.54
C ARG A 139 16.97 -15.57 20.78
N ALA A 140 17.79 -16.63 20.81
CA ALA A 140 17.38 -17.96 20.39
C ALA A 140 17.34 -18.87 21.62
N ASN A 141 16.21 -19.53 21.87
CA ASN A 141 15.97 -20.38 23.06
C ASN A 141 16.29 -19.67 24.38
N GLY A 142 16.05 -18.34 24.44
CA GLY A 142 16.31 -17.52 25.62
C GLY A 142 17.73 -17.00 25.74
N GLU A 143 18.68 -17.47 24.94
CA GLU A 143 20.08 -16.99 24.91
C GLU A 143 20.27 -15.91 23.85
N THR A 144 21.12 -14.91 24.17
CA THR A 144 21.44 -13.85 23.22
C THR A 144 22.25 -14.40 22.05
N VAL A 145 21.82 -14.11 20.82
CA VAL A 145 22.51 -14.54 19.60
C VAL A 145 23.03 -13.35 18.81
N PRO A 146 24.11 -13.55 18.03
CA PRO A 146 24.63 -12.52 17.14
C PRO A 146 23.63 -12.14 16.07
N PHE A 147 23.53 -10.84 15.78
CA PHE A 147 22.77 -10.32 14.65
C PHE A 147 23.47 -9.11 14.04
N SER A 148 23.15 -8.82 12.80
CA SER A 148 23.59 -7.61 12.10
C SER A 148 22.44 -6.98 11.33
N VAL A 149 22.45 -5.67 11.19
CA VAL A 149 21.52 -4.89 10.39
C VAL A 149 22.32 -4.28 9.24
N GLY A 150 21.94 -4.60 8.02
CA GLY A 150 22.61 -4.14 6.80
C GLY A 150 21.66 -3.40 5.87
N ASP A 151 22.24 -2.89 4.80
CA ASP A 151 21.46 -2.24 3.73
C ASP A 151 20.79 -3.31 2.87
N TYR A 152 19.48 -3.22 2.79
CA TYR A 152 18.65 -4.01 1.89
C TYR A 152 17.57 -3.08 1.35
N GLN A 153 17.37 -3.07 0.05
CA GLN A 153 16.53 -2.05 -0.61
C GLN A 153 15.33 -2.63 -1.35
N GLU A 154 14.99 -3.87 -1.11
CA GLU A 154 13.76 -4.44 -1.65
C GLU A 154 12.58 -4.07 -0.75
N PHE A 155 11.48 -3.65 -1.32
CA PHE A 155 10.26 -3.24 -0.59
C PHE A 155 10.50 -2.21 0.54
N ASN A 156 11.52 -1.36 0.40
CA ASN A 156 11.86 -0.36 1.43
C ASN A 156 12.17 -0.99 2.80
N GLU A 157 12.84 -2.12 2.82
CA GLU A 157 13.24 -2.83 4.03
C GLU A 157 14.76 -2.77 4.22
N VAL A 158 15.22 -2.92 5.44
CA VAL A 158 16.61 -3.19 5.78
C VAL A 158 16.77 -4.66 6.14
N LEU A 159 17.92 -5.24 5.82
CA LEU A 159 18.21 -6.63 6.08
C LEU A 159 18.64 -6.82 7.55
N LEU A 160 17.93 -7.65 8.29
CA LEU A 160 18.33 -8.17 9.57
C LEU A 160 18.80 -9.62 9.38
N GLU A 161 20.07 -9.89 9.62
CA GLU A 161 20.60 -11.26 9.67
C GLU A 161 20.78 -11.72 11.11
N VAL A 162 20.26 -12.89 11.45
CA VAL A 162 20.36 -13.51 12.77
C VAL A 162 21.00 -14.88 12.65
N THR A 163 22.00 -15.16 13.46
CA THR A 163 22.61 -16.49 13.54
C THR A 163 21.77 -17.38 14.44
N LEU A 164 21.17 -18.41 13.87
CA LEU A 164 20.49 -19.47 14.61
C LEU A 164 21.48 -20.55 15.04
N PRO A 165 21.35 -21.09 16.26
CA PRO A 165 22.19 -22.19 16.72
C PRO A 165 21.91 -23.49 15.94
N ALA A 166 22.81 -24.47 16.07
CA ALA A 166 22.67 -25.79 15.44
C ALA A 166 21.66 -26.72 16.13
N GLU A 167 20.71 -26.17 16.83
CA GLU A 167 19.67 -26.92 17.55
C GLU A 167 18.49 -27.25 16.65
N ALA A 168 17.84 -28.41 16.87
CA ALA A 168 16.76 -28.88 16.01
C ALA A 168 15.47 -28.07 16.17
N GLN A 169 15.23 -27.49 17.33
CA GLN A 169 14.07 -26.65 17.64
C GLN A 169 14.56 -25.31 18.17
N ILE A 170 14.15 -24.23 17.55
CA ILE A 170 14.62 -22.89 17.87
C ILE A 170 13.43 -21.96 18.01
N GLU A 171 13.34 -21.29 19.16
CA GLU A 171 12.47 -20.14 19.35
C GLU A 171 13.30 -18.86 19.27
N LEU A 172 13.18 -18.14 18.19
CA LEU A 172 13.81 -16.83 18.00
C LEU A 172 12.86 -15.74 18.48
N THR A 173 13.31 -14.90 19.39
CA THR A 173 12.56 -13.73 19.87
C THR A 173 13.35 -12.46 19.67
N MET A 174 12.66 -11.35 19.39
CA MET A 174 13.27 -10.03 19.27
C MET A 174 12.29 -8.93 19.63
N GLU A 175 12.84 -7.79 20.03
CA GLU A 175 12.12 -6.54 20.18
C GLU A 175 12.50 -5.58 19.06
N TYR A 176 11.53 -4.84 18.56
CA TYR A 176 11.72 -3.86 17.50
C TYR A 176 10.94 -2.59 17.79
N GLY A 177 11.33 -1.49 17.18
CA GLY A 177 10.53 -0.28 17.26
C GLY A 177 11.28 0.97 16.86
N GLY A 178 10.50 2.02 16.61
CA GLY A 178 10.96 3.31 16.16
C GLY A 178 9.91 4.00 15.32
N PHE A 179 10.35 4.98 14.54
CA PHE A 179 9.53 5.66 13.57
C PHE A 179 9.70 4.95 12.21
N PRO A 180 8.66 4.31 11.66
CA PRO A 180 8.77 3.65 10.36
C PRO A 180 9.04 4.71 9.28
N ARG A 181 10.14 4.55 8.57
CA ARG A 181 10.52 5.44 7.47
C ARG A 181 10.23 4.73 6.16
N GLU A 182 9.47 5.38 5.33
CA GLU A 182 9.28 4.95 3.96
C GLU A 182 10.19 5.75 3.04
N ASP A 183 10.86 5.07 2.13
CA ASP A 183 11.52 5.76 1.04
C ASP A 183 10.46 6.13 0.00
N GLN A 184 10.11 7.42 -0.06
CA GLN A 184 9.10 7.97 -0.97
C GLN A 184 9.43 7.78 -2.46
N ASN A 185 10.57 7.19 -2.79
CA ASN A 185 10.97 6.92 -4.16
C ASN A 185 10.46 5.57 -4.69
N LEU A 186 10.02 4.69 -3.83
CA LEU A 186 9.35 3.45 -4.20
C LEU A 186 7.85 3.68 -4.10
N SER A 187 7.30 4.38 -5.09
CA SER A 187 5.86 4.49 -5.25
C SER A 187 5.30 3.15 -5.74
N ASP A 188 5.23 2.19 -4.87
CA ASP A 188 4.24 1.16 -5.08
C ASP A 188 2.90 1.72 -4.62
N SER A 189 1.91 1.67 -5.50
CA SER A 189 0.60 2.28 -5.34
C SER A 189 -0.25 1.66 -4.22
N GLN A 190 0.31 0.80 -3.40
CA GLN A 190 -0.45 -0.03 -2.46
C GLN A 190 -0.56 0.54 -1.04
N GLY A 191 -0.04 1.71 -0.81
CA GLY A 191 -0.22 2.41 0.45
C GLY A 191 1.07 2.57 1.25
N SER A 192 1.12 3.70 1.88
CA SER A 192 2.20 4.07 2.77
C SER A 192 1.82 3.75 4.21
N THR A 193 2.79 3.35 5.02
CA THR A 193 2.60 3.26 6.47
C THR A 193 2.16 4.62 7.02
N GLU A 194 0.99 4.67 7.64
CA GLU A 194 0.47 5.86 8.29
C GLU A 194 0.15 5.54 9.76
N ILE A 195 0.56 6.41 10.66
CA ILE A 195 0.24 6.32 12.08
C ILE A 195 -0.25 7.66 12.56
N SER A 196 -1.53 7.75 12.88
CA SER A 196 -2.16 8.96 13.40
C SER A 196 -3.21 8.63 14.45
N GLY A 197 -3.70 9.63 15.17
CA GLY A 197 -4.73 9.44 16.20
C GLY A 197 -6.10 8.98 15.68
N THR A 198 -6.32 9.01 14.38
CA THR A 198 -7.61 8.66 13.74
C THR A 198 -7.50 7.56 12.69
N TYR A 199 -6.29 7.24 12.24
CA TYR A 199 -6.03 6.24 11.21
C TYR A 199 -4.65 5.64 11.39
N LEU A 200 -4.56 4.34 11.19
CA LEU A 200 -3.33 3.58 11.21
C LEU A 200 -3.36 2.59 10.05
N GLN A 201 -2.24 2.52 9.34
CA GLN A 201 -1.94 1.52 8.33
C GLN A 201 -0.51 1.05 8.56
N LEU A 202 -0.35 -0.23 8.83
CA LEU A 202 0.95 -0.88 8.97
C LEU A 202 1.03 -2.03 7.98
N GLU A 203 2.08 -2.05 7.18
CA GLU A 203 2.28 -3.05 6.14
C GLU A 203 3.55 -3.86 6.38
N ASN A 204 3.50 -5.14 6.12
CA ASN A 204 4.65 -6.04 6.09
C ASN A 204 5.62 -5.82 7.27
N ALA A 205 6.86 -5.41 6.97
CA ALA A 205 7.90 -5.20 7.97
C ALA A 205 7.63 -4.03 8.92
N ALA A 206 6.73 -3.10 8.59
CA ALA A 206 6.28 -2.05 9.50
C ALA A 206 5.36 -2.60 10.59
N LEU A 207 4.61 -3.66 10.29
CA LEU A 207 3.79 -4.37 11.26
C LEU A 207 4.68 -5.29 12.15
N SER A 208 5.56 -6.06 11.53
CA SER A 208 6.49 -6.96 12.24
C SER A 208 7.59 -7.45 11.29
N PRO A 209 8.84 -7.68 11.73
CA PRO A 209 9.90 -8.21 10.88
C PRO A 209 9.46 -9.41 10.04
N ARG A 210 9.80 -9.45 8.76
CA ARG A 210 9.34 -10.42 7.77
C ARG A 210 10.45 -11.41 7.40
N LEU A 211 10.18 -12.70 7.43
CA LEU A 211 11.14 -13.72 6.97
C LEU A 211 11.38 -13.59 5.45
N LEU A 212 12.65 -13.66 5.05
CA LEU A 212 13.07 -13.50 3.66
C LEU A 212 13.64 -14.77 3.05
N ASN A 213 14.32 -15.63 3.82
CA ASN A 213 15.07 -16.77 3.30
C ASN A 213 14.71 -18.11 3.92
N VAL A 214 13.59 -18.18 4.61
CA VAL A 214 13.06 -19.44 5.16
C VAL A 214 11.74 -19.75 4.45
N LEU A 215 11.68 -20.90 3.81
CA LEU A 215 10.45 -21.36 3.20
C LEU A 215 9.42 -21.76 4.28
N PRO A 216 8.16 -21.42 4.09
CA PRO A 216 7.09 -21.96 4.92
C PRO A 216 6.97 -23.47 4.66
N ASP A 217 6.63 -24.23 5.70
CA ASP A 217 6.29 -25.65 5.54
C ASP A 217 5.00 -25.79 4.74
N GLU A 218 5.04 -26.56 3.65
CA GLU A 218 3.90 -26.90 2.77
C GLU A 218 2.94 -25.75 2.40
N ASN A 219 3.43 -24.51 2.37
CA ASN A 219 2.83 -23.26 1.89
C ASN A 219 2.63 -22.16 2.93
N TYR A 220 2.39 -22.42 4.22
CA TYR A 220 2.12 -21.34 5.17
C TYR A 220 2.39 -21.77 6.62
N TYR A 221 2.91 -20.86 7.44
CA TYR A 221 3.00 -21.07 8.88
C TYR A 221 1.95 -20.24 9.63
N PRO A 222 1.40 -20.77 10.73
CA PRO A 222 0.45 -20.02 11.54
C PRO A 222 1.11 -18.77 12.11
N THR A 223 0.40 -17.67 11.98
CA THR A 223 0.84 -16.37 12.48
C THR A 223 -0.20 -15.82 13.44
N GLU A 224 0.15 -15.68 14.71
CA GLU A 224 -0.68 -15.02 15.72
C GLU A 224 -0.24 -13.56 15.89
N MET A 225 -1.14 -12.63 15.73
CA MET A 225 -0.88 -11.22 15.83
C MET A 225 -1.73 -10.58 16.92
N GLU A 226 -1.10 -9.74 17.73
CA GLU A 226 -1.78 -8.87 18.69
C GLU A 226 -1.40 -7.41 18.44
N ILE A 227 -2.37 -6.52 18.57
CA ILE A 227 -2.12 -5.08 18.55
C ILE A 227 -2.90 -4.39 19.66
N THR A 228 -2.24 -3.50 20.39
CA THR A 228 -2.87 -2.68 21.41
C THR A 228 -3.10 -1.26 20.89
N LEU A 229 -4.36 -0.84 20.84
CA LEU A 229 -4.81 0.40 20.24
C LEU A 229 -5.69 1.20 21.21
N PRO A 230 -5.82 2.54 21.02
CA PRO A 230 -6.85 3.32 21.70
C PRO A 230 -8.24 2.71 21.53
N ASN A 231 -9.09 2.80 22.56
CA ASN A 231 -10.44 2.22 22.56
C ASN A 231 -11.32 2.67 21.38
N ALA A 232 -11.08 3.88 20.85
CA ALA A 232 -11.82 4.41 19.71
C ALA A 232 -11.44 3.75 18.36
N MET A 233 -10.34 3.00 18.32
CA MET A 233 -9.88 2.38 17.08
C MET A 233 -10.32 0.92 16.96
N THR A 234 -10.75 0.53 15.77
CA THR A 234 -11.05 -0.84 15.38
C THR A 234 -9.91 -1.38 14.54
N ALA A 235 -9.35 -2.52 14.91
CA ALA A 235 -8.32 -3.21 14.12
C ALA A 235 -8.96 -4.05 13.02
N ILE A 236 -8.46 -3.92 11.80
CA ILE A 236 -8.97 -4.61 10.61
C ILE A 236 -7.78 -5.23 9.87
N PRO A 237 -7.46 -6.50 10.14
CA PRO A 237 -6.48 -7.22 9.33
C PRO A 237 -6.96 -7.31 7.89
N PHE A 238 -6.06 -7.10 6.94
CA PHE A 238 -6.37 -7.25 5.53
C PHE A 238 -6.36 -8.74 5.15
N GLY A 239 -7.32 -9.16 4.34
CA GLY A 239 -7.56 -10.57 4.06
C GLY A 239 -8.81 -11.09 4.78
N SER A 240 -9.00 -12.41 4.83
CA SER A 240 -10.18 -13.04 5.41
C SER A 240 -10.18 -13.10 6.94
N SER A 241 -9.02 -12.92 7.59
CA SER A 241 -8.87 -13.00 9.04
C SER A 241 -9.64 -11.91 9.78
N ARG A 242 -10.22 -12.22 10.92
CA ARG A 242 -10.96 -11.27 11.76
C ARG A 242 -10.22 -11.04 13.07
N ALA A 243 -10.06 -9.76 13.45
CA ALA A 243 -9.53 -9.40 14.75
C ALA A 243 -10.63 -9.39 15.82
N GLU A 244 -10.33 -9.92 16.99
CA GLU A 244 -11.20 -9.94 18.17
C GLU A 244 -10.52 -9.21 19.33
N VAL A 245 -11.33 -8.56 20.17
CA VAL A 245 -10.84 -7.91 21.40
C VAL A 245 -10.59 -9.00 22.44
N VAL A 246 -9.32 -9.14 22.86
CA VAL A 246 -8.91 -10.11 23.88
C VAL A 246 -8.64 -9.49 25.23
N ALA A 247 -8.40 -8.20 25.30
CA ALA A 247 -8.25 -7.46 26.56
C ALA A 247 -8.67 -5.97 26.42
N GLU A 248 -9.22 -5.44 27.48
CA GLU A 248 -9.45 -4.00 27.66
C GLU A 248 -8.62 -3.51 28.83
N HIS A 249 -7.98 -2.35 28.69
CA HIS A 249 -7.04 -1.81 29.68
C HIS A 249 -7.60 -0.54 30.35
N GLU A 250 -7.21 -0.31 31.59
CA GLU A 250 -7.64 0.85 32.35
C GLU A 250 -7.11 2.18 31.80
N ASP A 251 -6.06 2.15 31.00
CA ASP A 251 -5.46 3.31 30.33
C ASP A 251 -6.23 3.79 29.09
N GLY A 252 -7.37 3.17 28.77
CA GLY A 252 -8.19 3.52 27.62
C GLY A 252 -7.73 2.89 26.33
N THR A 253 -6.96 1.81 26.41
CA THR A 253 -6.57 0.99 25.25
C THR A 253 -7.24 -0.38 25.29
N LYS A 254 -7.21 -1.08 24.16
CA LYS A 254 -7.64 -2.47 24.04
C LYS A 254 -6.70 -3.26 23.14
N THR A 255 -6.54 -4.54 23.44
CA THR A 255 -5.75 -5.45 22.65
C THR A 255 -6.65 -6.27 21.74
N TRP A 256 -6.35 -6.24 20.46
CA TRP A 256 -6.94 -7.04 19.41
C TRP A 256 -6.01 -8.20 19.07
N ARG A 257 -6.60 -9.38 18.77
CA ARG A 257 -5.86 -10.56 18.32
C ARG A 257 -6.51 -11.11 17.05
N TRP A 258 -5.68 -11.60 16.14
CA TRP A 258 -6.11 -12.40 14.99
C TRP A 258 -5.07 -13.43 14.64
N GLU A 259 -5.51 -14.45 13.94
CA GLU A 259 -4.65 -15.46 13.35
C GLU A 259 -4.64 -15.25 11.83
N ASP A 260 -3.50 -15.44 11.23
CA ASP A 260 -3.30 -15.33 9.78
C ASP A 260 -2.42 -16.47 9.29
N ILE A 261 -2.37 -16.62 7.98
CA ILE A 261 -1.56 -17.63 7.32
C ILE A 261 -0.66 -16.88 6.32
N GLY A 262 0.63 -16.73 6.61
CA GLY A 262 1.51 -16.08 5.67
C GLY A 262 2.71 -15.33 6.23
N THR A 263 3.50 -14.80 5.30
CA THR A 263 4.80 -14.18 5.56
C THR A 263 4.74 -12.69 5.83
N GLY A 264 3.62 -12.05 5.57
CA GLY A 264 3.41 -10.62 5.75
C GLY A 264 1.99 -10.35 6.18
N GLY A 265 1.67 -9.13 6.40
CA GLY A 265 0.32 -8.72 6.74
C GLY A 265 0.15 -7.23 6.59
N ILE A 266 -1.06 -6.82 6.30
CA ILE A 266 -1.46 -5.42 6.29
C ILE A 266 -2.53 -5.27 7.37
N LEU A 267 -2.39 -4.25 8.19
CA LEU A 267 -3.36 -3.90 9.22
C LEU A 267 -3.84 -2.48 9.01
N TYR A 268 -5.13 -2.32 8.96
CA TYR A 268 -5.81 -1.04 9.04
C TYR A 268 -6.41 -0.87 10.43
N ALA A 269 -6.36 0.33 10.97
CA ALA A 269 -7.10 0.65 12.16
C ALA A 269 -7.55 2.12 12.17
N GLY A 270 -8.68 2.39 12.82
CA GLY A 270 -9.23 3.74 12.90
C GLY A 270 -10.57 3.77 13.59
N ASP A 271 -11.16 4.97 13.62
CA ASP A 271 -12.55 5.14 14.08
C ASP A 271 -13.50 4.70 12.96
N TYR A 272 -13.60 3.38 12.79
CA TYR A 272 -14.44 2.76 11.78
C TYR A 272 -15.82 2.39 12.31
N VAL A 273 -16.80 2.53 11.43
CA VAL A 273 -18.11 1.86 11.54
C VAL A 273 -17.99 0.56 10.75
N ARG A 274 -18.49 -0.52 11.30
CA ARG A 274 -18.68 -1.79 10.61
C ARG A 274 -20.15 -2.01 10.34
N GLU A 275 -20.48 -2.39 9.14
CA GLU A 275 -21.80 -2.81 8.70
C GLU A 275 -21.72 -4.20 8.08
N ASP A 276 -22.47 -5.16 8.63
CA ASP A 276 -22.50 -6.53 8.14
C ASP A 276 -23.61 -6.70 7.12
N ILE A 277 -23.26 -7.06 5.90
CA ILE A 277 -24.14 -7.25 4.75
C ILE A 277 -24.20 -8.74 4.43
N GLN A 278 -25.43 -9.29 4.36
CA GLN A 278 -25.63 -10.67 3.92
C GLN A 278 -25.91 -10.67 2.42
N ALA A 279 -25.05 -11.30 1.62
CA ALA A 279 -25.21 -11.43 0.16
C ALA A 279 -24.43 -12.62 -0.39
N GLY A 280 -24.95 -13.26 -1.43
CA GLY A 280 -24.26 -14.34 -2.12
C GLY A 280 -23.94 -15.57 -1.26
N GLY A 281 -24.64 -15.76 -0.13
CA GLY A 281 -24.38 -16.84 0.82
C GLY A 281 -23.24 -16.58 1.79
N MET A 282 -22.71 -15.35 1.86
CA MET A 282 -21.61 -14.94 2.73
C MET A 282 -21.93 -13.68 3.52
N THR A 283 -21.09 -13.36 4.49
CA THR A 283 -21.10 -12.07 5.19
C THR A 283 -20.05 -11.16 4.58
N ILE A 284 -20.47 -9.95 4.17
CA ILE A 284 -19.57 -8.89 3.75
C ILE A 284 -19.49 -7.88 4.89
N GLU A 285 -18.29 -7.60 5.37
CA GLU A 285 -18.01 -6.58 6.37
C GLU A 285 -17.60 -5.29 5.67
N LEU A 286 -18.49 -4.31 5.64
CA LEU A 286 -18.23 -2.99 5.12
C LEU A 286 -17.67 -2.10 6.23
N TYR A 287 -16.43 -1.63 6.07
CA TYR A 287 -15.75 -0.75 7.01
C TYR A 287 -15.55 0.63 6.40
N TYR A 288 -16.05 1.65 7.05
CA TYR A 288 -15.84 3.05 6.66
C TYR A 288 -15.65 3.95 7.88
N GLY A 289 -14.89 5.04 7.70
CA GLY A 289 -14.66 6.00 8.78
C GLY A 289 -15.98 6.59 9.30
N ARG A 290 -16.13 6.69 10.61
CA ARG A 290 -17.36 7.22 11.25
C ARG A 290 -17.78 8.61 10.74
N LYS A 291 -16.79 9.42 10.35
CA LYS A 291 -17.04 10.73 9.72
C LYS A 291 -17.86 10.67 8.42
N HIS A 292 -17.90 9.50 7.77
CA HIS A 292 -18.62 9.26 6.51
C HIS A 292 -19.97 8.56 6.70
N GLN A 293 -20.39 8.26 7.92
CA GLN A 293 -21.59 7.45 8.18
C GLN A 293 -22.86 8.04 7.55
N ASP A 294 -23.05 9.35 7.63
CA ASP A 294 -24.23 9.99 7.03
C ASP A 294 -24.23 9.87 5.50
N ILE A 295 -23.07 10.03 4.88
CA ILE A 295 -22.90 9.91 3.44
C ILE A 295 -23.14 8.46 2.97
N MET A 296 -22.59 7.48 3.69
CA MET A 296 -22.75 6.07 3.38
C MET A 296 -24.23 5.63 3.49
N THR A 297 -24.94 6.12 4.51
CA THR A 297 -26.37 5.88 4.68
C THR A 297 -27.19 6.51 3.55
N GLN A 298 -26.91 7.77 3.19
CA GLN A 298 -27.61 8.46 2.09
C GLN A 298 -27.34 7.81 0.72
N ALA A 299 -26.16 7.25 0.53
CA ALA A 299 -25.75 6.59 -0.69
C ALA A 299 -26.27 5.15 -0.82
N ASN A 300 -26.89 4.59 0.21
CA ASN A 300 -27.26 3.18 0.27
C ASN A 300 -26.06 2.26 -0.08
N ALA A 301 -24.90 2.57 0.48
CA ALA A 301 -23.66 1.88 0.15
C ALA A 301 -23.75 0.36 0.37
N ALA A 302 -24.42 -0.06 1.43
CA ALA A 302 -24.64 -1.48 1.72
C ALA A 302 -25.45 -2.18 0.63
N ASP A 303 -26.46 -1.52 0.06
CA ASP A 303 -27.26 -2.08 -1.03
C ASP A 303 -26.42 -2.21 -2.31
N ALA A 304 -25.60 -1.21 -2.63
CA ALA A 304 -24.69 -1.27 -3.78
C ALA A 304 -23.71 -2.45 -3.68
N VAL A 305 -23.11 -2.65 -2.51
CA VAL A 305 -22.22 -3.81 -2.24
C VAL A 305 -22.99 -5.13 -2.38
N ARG A 306 -24.18 -5.21 -1.80
CA ARG A 306 -25.04 -6.41 -1.88
C ARG A 306 -25.34 -6.78 -3.33
N ASP A 307 -25.77 -5.83 -4.13
CA ASP A 307 -26.16 -6.05 -5.55
C ASP A 307 -24.99 -6.62 -6.35
N VAL A 308 -23.77 -6.11 -6.16
CA VAL A 308 -22.56 -6.61 -6.83
C VAL A 308 -22.28 -8.05 -6.41
N VAL A 309 -22.27 -8.33 -5.11
CA VAL A 309 -21.94 -9.66 -4.58
C VAL A 309 -23.00 -10.68 -4.97
N GLU A 310 -24.28 -10.34 -4.90
CA GLU A 310 -25.36 -11.23 -5.34
C GLU A 310 -25.28 -11.54 -6.83
N TYR A 311 -25.00 -10.52 -7.66
CA TYR A 311 -24.81 -10.73 -9.08
C TYR A 311 -23.64 -11.68 -9.36
N CYS A 312 -22.49 -11.45 -8.76
CA CYS A 312 -21.30 -12.28 -8.94
C CYS A 312 -21.52 -13.70 -8.43
N ALA A 313 -22.09 -13.88 -7.23
CA ALA A 313 -22.40 -15.19 -6.70
C ALA A 313 -23.39 -15.99 -7.56
N ALA A 314 -24.40 -15.33 -8.12
CA ALA A 314 -25.38 -15.96 -9.00
C ALA A 314 -24.80 -16.40 -10.35
N HIS A 315 -23.81 -15.67 -10.89
CA HIS A 315 -23.26 -15.91 -12.21
C HIS A 315 -21.94 -16.70 -12.20
N TYR A 316 -21.14 -16.56 -11.16
CA TYR A 316 -19.79 -17.12 -11.07
C TYR A 316 -19.62 -18.10 -9.89
N GLY A 317 -20.66 -18.29 -9.08
CA GLY A 317 -20.63 -19.17 -7.93
C GLY A 317 -20.28 -18.47 -6.62
N THR A 318 -20.47 -19.17 -5.51
CA THR A 318 -20.15 -18.70 -4.17
C THR A 318 -18.63 -18.76 -3.93
N LEU A 319 -18.11 -17.80 -3.16
CA LEU A 319 -16.71 -17.80 -2.71
C LEU A 319 -16.58 -18.54 -1.39
N SER A 320 -15.38 -19.07 -1.15
CA SER A 320 -14.99 -19.63 0.14
C SER A 320 -13.59 -19.13 0.48
N PHE A 321 -13.46 -18.46 1.61
CA PHE A 321 -12.19 -17.94 2.13
C PHE A 321 -11.66 -18.78 3.30
N GLY A 322 -12.07 -20.04 3.41
CA GLY A 322 -11.72 -20.92 4.50
C GLY A 322 -12.68 -20.81 5.70
N SER A 323 -12.17 -20.81 6.92
CA SER A 323 -12.98 -20.93 8.14
C SER A 323 -13.88 -19.73 8.47
N GLY A 324 -13.77 -18.63 7.76
CA GLY A 324 -14.47 -17.38 8.08
C GLY A 324 -15.60 -16.99 7.13
N GLU A 325 -15.55 -17.40 5.87
CA GLU A 325 -16.52 -17.03 4.82
C GLU A 325 -16.90 -15.54 4.83
N THR A 326 -15.93 -14.68 5.13
CA THR A 326 -16.12 -13.24 5.28
C THR A 326 -15.33 -12.48 4.23
N LEU A 327 -16.03 -11.65 3.48
CA LEU A 327 -15.42 -10.69 2.58
C LEU A 327 -15.41 -9.33 3.28
N LYS A 328 -14.30 -8.62 3.21
CA LYS A 328 -14.21 -7.25 3.71
C LYS A 328 -14.15 -6.25 2.58
N LEU A 329 -14.83 -5.14 2.74
CA LEU A 329 -14.64 -3.93 1.95
C LEU A 329 -14.24 -2.80 2.89
N ILE A 330 -13.03 -2.28 2.71
CA ILE A 330 -12.40 -1.38 3.67
C ILE A 330 -12.11 -0.04 3.00
N GLN A 331 -12.63 1.03 3.57
CA GLN A 331 -12.23 2.38 3.23
C GLN A 331 -10.80 2.62 3.74
N SER A 332 -9.91 3.06 2.86
CA SER A 332 -8.50 3.29 3.18
C SER A 332 -8.05 4.65 2.66
N ARG A 333 -6.78 4.98 2.84
CA ARG A 333 -6.13 6.19 2.32
C ARG A 333 -5.07 5.86 1.26
N ILE A 334 -5.32 4.80 0.49
CA ILE A 334 -4.48 4.52 -0.67
C ILE A 334 -4.64 5.64 -1.69
N ALA A 335 -3.56 6.01 -2.36
CA ALA A 335 -3.57 7.11 -3.31
C ALA A 335 -4.20 6.71 -4.65
N GLY A 336 -5.53 6.86 -4.74
CA GLY A 336 -6.29 6.74 -5.98
C GLY A 336 -6.52 5.29 -6.44
N GLY A 337 -7.76 4.83 -6.36
CA GLY A 337 -8.18 3.53 -6.84
C GLY A 337 -8.51 2.54 -5.74
N GLY A 338 -8.23 1.27 -5.97
CA GLY A 338 -8.52 0.17 -5.06
C GLY A 338 -7.42 -0.88 -5.09
N TYR A 339 -7.57 -1.87 -4.24
CA TYR A 339 -6.72 -3.05 -4.20
C TYR A 339 -7.49 -4.22 -3.61
N ALA A 340 -7.31 -5.41 -4.16
CA ALA A 340 -7.95 -6.62 -3.67
C ALA A 340 -6.92 -7.71 -3.35
N ALA A 341 -7.18 -8.45 -2.28
CA ALA A 341 -6.53 -9.71 -1.96
C ALA A 341 -7.58 -10.71 -1.48
N GLY A 342 -7.20 -11.96 -1.30
CA GLY A 342 -8.16 -13.00 -0.90
C GLY A 342 -8.93 -12.64 0.38
N GLY A 343 -10.23 -12.42 0.26
CA GLY A 343 -11.13 -12.07 1.37
C GLY A 343 -11.18 -10.59 1.75
N ALA A 344 -10.47 -9.69 1.03
CA ALA A 344 -10.58 -8.26 1.31
C ALA A 344 -10.41 -7.41 0.05
N SER A 345 -11.12 -6.29 0.01
CA SER A 345 -10.96 -5.24 -0.99
C SER A 345 -10.83 -3.89 -0.31
N LEU A 346 -9.95 -3.06 -0.83
CA LEU A 346 -9.72 -1.68 -0.39
C LEU A 346 -10.26 -0.69 -1.39
N LEU A 347 -10.76 0.42 -0.90
CA LEU A 347 -11.08 1.60 -1.73
C LEU A 347 -10.53 2.86 -1.06
N ASP A 348 -10.07 3.78 -1.88
CA ASP A 348 -9.69 5.12 -1.42
C ASP A 348 -10.88 5.81 -0.76
N GLU A 349 -10.65 6.53 0.35
CA GLU A 349 -11.73 7.25 1.04
C GLU A 349 -12.40 8.31 0.16
N SER A 350 -11.73 8.80 -0.90
CA SER A 350 -12.30 9.71 -1.89
C SER A 350 -13.34 9.05 -2.80
N ASP A 351 -13.28 7.72 -2.97
CA ASP A 351 -14.22 6.94 -3.78
C ASP A 351 -15.50 6.61 -3.00
N PHE A 352 -15.45 6.63 -1.67
CA PHE A 352 -16.62 6.45 -0.79
C PHE A 352 -17.45 7.72 -0.67
N THR A 353 -17.92 8.26 -1.77
CA THR A 353 -18.81 9.44 -1.77
C THR A 353 -20.21 9.08 -2.24
N ALA A 354 -21.22 9.82 -1.77
CA ALA A 354 -22.59 9.64 -2.25
C ALA A 354 -22.72 9.84 -3.78
N ALA A 355 -21.89 10.71 -4.34
CA ALA A 355 -21.84 10.95 -5.77
C ALA A 355 -21.36 9.73 -6.55
N ASN A 356 -20.46 8.95 -5.97
CA ASN A 356 -19.81 7.80 -6.57
C ASN A 356 -20.63 6.53 -6.40
N LEU A 357 -21.20 6.33 -5.22
CA LEU A 357 -21.98 5.12 -4.89
C LEU A 357 -23.42 5.15 -5.43
N ASN A 358 -24.02 6.33 -5.68
CA ASN A 358 -25.41 6.47 -6.11
C ASN A 358 -25.62 6.62 -7.63
N ARG A 359 -24.62 6.42 -8.46
CA ARG A 359 -24.75 6.64 -9.90
C ARG A 359 -25.01 5.37 -10.70
N ALA A 360 -25.99 4.57 -10.31
CA ALA A 360 -26.47 3.43 -11.07
C ALA A 360 -26.86 3.77 -12.54
N GLU A 361 -27.14 5.05 -12.85
CA GLU A 361 -27.59 5.48 -14.17
C GLU A 361 -26.47 5.88 -15.14
N LYS A 362 -25.23 6.06 -14.69
CA LYS A 362 -24.19 6.67 -15.53
C LYS A 362 -22.97 5.82 -15.82
N GLY A 363 -22.79 4.67 -15.18
CA GLY A 363 -21.58 3.85 -15.39
C GLY A 363 -20.33 4.72 -15.21
N SER A 364 -20.29 5.55 -14.18
CA SER A 364 -19.22 6.51 -14.04
C SER A 364 -18.22 6.06 -12.97
N GLY A 365 -17.04 5.97 -13.38
CA GLY A 365 -15.71 5.94 -12.80
C GLY A 365 -15.54 5.33 -11.41
N ASP A 366 -16.27 5.79 -10.43
CA ASP A 366 -15.92 5.48 -9.03
C ASP A 366 -16.72 4.28 -8.47
N SER A 367 -17.94 4.06 -8.91
CA SER A 367 -18.63 2.78 -8.68
C SER A 367 -17.94 1.65 -9.44
N GLU A 368 -17.24 1.96 -10.55
CA GLU A 368 -16.44 1.00 -11.29
C GLU A 368 -15.29 0.46 -10.47
N VAL A 369 -14.59 1.28 -9.69
CA VAL A 369 -13.49 0.82 -8.82
C VAL A 369 -14.01 -0.14 -7.74
N MET A 370 -15.11 0.18 -7.07
CA MET A 370 -15.72 -0.71 -6.09
C MET A 370 -16.11 -2.06 -6.70
N ILE A 371 -16.76 -2.03 -7.87
CA ILE A 371 -17.14 -3.24 -8.59
C ILE A 371 -15.90 -4.02 -9.01
N HIS A 372 -14.89 -3.33 -9.55
CA HIS A 372 -13.62 -3.92 -9.98
C HIS A 372 -12.95 -4.68 -8.82
N GLU A 373 -12.76 -4.04 -7.66
CA GLU A 373 -12.09 -4.64 -6.51
C GLU A 373 -12.91 -5.78 -5.89
N LEU A 374 -14.24 -5.68 -5.86
CA LEU A 374 -15.08 -6.78 -5.41
C LEU A 374 -15.06 -7.96 -6.38
N VAL A 375 -15.10 -7.70 -7.69
CA VAL A 375 -15.06 -8.74 -8.73
C VAL A 375 -13.74 -9.49 -8.76
N HIS A 376 -12.64 -8.87 -8.34
CA HIS A 376 -11.36 -9.55 -8.18
C HIS A 376 -11.44 -10.78 -7.29
N GLN A 377 -12.36 -10.84 -6.34
CA GLN A 377 -12.55 -12.03 -5.50
C GLN A 377 -12.95 -13.27 -6.35
N TRP A 378 -13.63 -13.08 -7.48
CA TRP A 378 -13.96 -14.14 -8.45
C TRP A 378 -12.96 -14.25 -9.59
N TRP A 379 -12.39 -13.11 -10.05
CA TRP A 379 -11.51 -13.01 -11.20
C TRP A 379 -10.13 -12.45 -10.79
N GLY A 380 -9.10 -13.28 -10.92
CA GLY A 380 -7.73 -12.93 -10.56
C GLY A 380 -7.29 -13.43 -9.19
N LEU A 381 -8.20 -13.62 -8.24
CA LEU A 381 -7.91 -14.20 -6.92
C LEU A 381 -8.58 -15.56 -6.75
N GLY A 382 -9.86 -15.70 -7.11
CA GLY A 382 -10.59 -16.95 -7.03
C GLY A 382 -10.27 -17.93 -8.16
N ASN A 383 -9.85 -17.43 -9.31
CA ASN A 383 -9.44 -18.21 -10.48
C ASN A 383 -8.06 -17.76 -10.91
N MET A 384 -7.04 -18.22 -10.23
CA MET A 384 -5.66 -18.02 -10.70
C MET A 384 -5.40 -18.95 -11.87
N PHE A 385 -5.10 -18.37 -13.05
CA PHE A 385 -4.52 -19.13 -14.14
C PHE A 385 -3.05 -19.34 -13.82
N ASP A 386 -2.58 -20.59 -13.90
CA ASP A 386 -1.14 -20.83 -13.97
C ASP A 386 -0.58 -20.04 -15.15
N ILE A 387 0.18 -19.01 -14.86
CA ILE A 387 0.95 -18.30 -15.88
C ILE A 387 2.19 -19.16 -16.12
N PRO A 388 2.37 -19.71 -17.33
CA PRO A 388 3.50 -20.59 -17.63
C PRO A 388 4.83 -19.86 -17.57
#